data_0609bef5b203a927dc5b8754d61ab496
#
_entry.id   0609bef5b203a927dc5b8754d61ab496
#
_cell.length_a   1.000
_cell.length_b   1.000
_cell.length_c   1.000
_cell.angle_alpha   90.00
_cell.angle_beta   90.00
_cell.angle_gamma   90.00
#
_symmetry.space_group_name_H-M   'P 1'
#
loop_
_entity.id
_entity.type
_entity.pdbx_description
1 polymer ?
#
loop_
_entity_poly.entity_id
_entity_poly.type
_entity_poly.pdbx_seq_one_letter_code
_entity_poly.pdbx_strand_id
1 'polypeptide(L)'
;MTLFVITTVVFLLLRLMPEEGYFGENYDKLDEMQKEVILTEMGLRDPIHVQLGKFYRDLFNGELGRSIVFRPRVKIWRIIKPKVPYSLWFGVASVTLSLLVGIPMGLFMARCKGKWFDSLGSGYIVLINSVPAAVYYLFIQLYLSSALRLPMLFDARKPASWVLPAVSMSLSGIAYYAMWVRRYMV
;
A
#
# COMPACT_ATOMS: atom_id res chain seq x y z
N MET A 1 8.95 3.04 18.23
CA MET A 1 10.22 2.36 18.00
C MET A 1 10.25 1.60 16.67
N THR A 2 9.29 0.74 16.37
CA THR A 2 9.26 -0.10 15.15
C THR A 2 9.43 0.70 13.84
N LEU A 3 8.68 1.80 13.68
CA LEU A 3 8.80 2.66 12.49
C LEU A 3 10.21 3.24 12.33
N PHE A 4 10.82 3.68 13.41
CA PHE A 4 12.19 4.22 13.41
C PHE A 4 13.19 3.16 12.94
N VAL A 5 13.11 1.94 13.48
CA VAL A 5 14.00 0.84 13.11
C VAL A 5 13.80 0.48 11.62
N ILE A 6 12.55 0.30 11.18
CA ILE A 6 12.25 -0.02 9.77
C ILE A 6 12.78 1.08 8.84
N THR A 7 12.53 2.34 9.15
CA THR A 7 12.98 3.47 8.34
C THR A 7 14.50 3.54 8.27
N THR A 8 15.19 3.31 9.40
CA THR A 8 16.67 3.26 9.43
C THR A 8 17.21 2.11 8.58
N VAL A 9 16.64 0.91 8.74
CA VAL A 9 17.08 -0.27 7.96
C VAL A 9 16.87 -0.04 6.47
N VAL A 10 15.68 0.46 6.06
CA VAL A 10 15.40 0.77 4.66
C VAL A 10 16.35 1.84 4.12
N PHE A 11 16.62 2.90 4.91
CA PHE A 11 17.60 3.92 4.55
C PHE A 11 18.97 3.30 4.30
N LEU A 12 19.47 2.45 5.21
CA LEU A 12 20.78 1.81 5.06
C LEU A 12 20.82 0.89 3.85
N LEU A 13 19.78 0.07 3.62
CA LEU A 13 19.71 -0.80 2.45
C LEU A 13 19.73 -0.01 1.14
N LEU A 14 19.02 1.12 1.06
CA LEU A 14 19.07 1.99 -0.11
C LEU A 14 20.46 2.59 -0.35
N ARG A 15 21.25 2.83 0.71
CA ARG A 15 22.64 3.31 0.59
C ARG A 15 23.64 2.25 0.17
N LEU A 16 23.28 0.97 0.29
CA LEU A 16 24.08 -0.15 -0.25
C LEU A 16 23.79 -0.42 -1.73
N MET A 17 22.81 0.27 -2.32
CA MET A 17 22.47 0.12 -3.73
C MET A 17 23.62 0.62 -4.62
N PRO A 18 23.94 -0.08 -5.72
CA PRO A 18 24.91 0.38 -6.70
C PRO A 18 24.59 1.79 -7.23
N GLU A 19 25.64 2.56 -7.58
CA GLU A 19 25.48 3.96 -8.04
C GLU A 19 24.56 4.09 -9.25
N GLU A 20 24.56 3.11 -10.14
CA GLU A 20 23.66 3.01 -11.31
C GLU A 20 22.18 3.18 -10.94
N GLY A 21 21.76 2.65 -9.79
CA GLY A 21 20.38 2.75 -9.30
C GLY A 21 19.92 4.18 -9.00
N TYR A 22 20.84 5.11 -8.78
CA TYR A 22 20.50 6.51 -8.54
C TYR A 22 20.29 7.31 -9.84
N PHE A 23 20.78 6.81 -10.97
CA PHE A 23 20.68 7.49 -12.26
C PHE A 23 19.60 6.88 -13.18
N GLY A 24 19.15 5.63 -12.91
CA GLY A 24 18.20 4.92 -13.74
C GLY A 24 18.71 4.78 -15.18
N GLU A 25 17.86 5.02 -16.17
CA GLU A 25 18.19 4.90 -17.60
C GLU A 25 19.20 5.95 -18.12
N ASN A 26 19.60 6.89 -17.29
CA ASN A 26 20.52 7.96 -17.69
C ASN A 26 21.97 7.69 -17.29
N TYR A 27 22.25 6.55 -16.63
CA TYR A 27 23.59 6.22 -16.15
C TYR A 27 24.64 6.24 -17.27
N ASP A 28 24.33 5.60 -18.40
CA ASP A 28 25.24 5.51 -19.55
C ASP A 28 25.36 6.81 -20.37
N LYS A 29 24.47 7.78 -20.12
CA LYS A 29 24.45 9.07 -20.86
C LYS A 29 25.25 10.16 -20.18
N LEU A 30 25.69 9.93 -18.95
CA LEU A 30 26.44 10.90 -18.16
C LEU A 30 27.92 10.52 -18.14
N ASP A 31 28.78 11.55 -18.24
CA ASP A 31 30.20 11.36 -18.00
C ASP A 31 30.51 11.21 -16.51
N GLU A 32 31.71 10.72 -16.18
CA GLU A 32 32.10 10.46 -14.80
C GLU A 32 32.10 11.72 -13.93
N MET A 33 32.43 12.89 -14.51
CA MET A 33 32.42 14.14 -13.79
C MET A 33 30.98 14.56 -13.45
N GLN A 34 30.04 14.40 -14.39
CA GLN A 34 28.62 14.68 -14.16
C GLN A 34 28.02 13.77 -13.11
N LYS A 35 28.35 12.47 -13.14
CA LYS A 35 27.94 11.51 -12.11
C LYS A 35 28.43 11.94 -10.73
N GLU A 36 29.70 12.29 -10.60
CA GLU A 36 30.32 12.70 -9.33
C GLU A 36 29.68 13.97 -8.76
N VAL A 37 29.40 14.97 -9.60
CA VAL A 37 28.68 16.18 -9.19
C VAL A 37 27.29 15.83 -8.65
N ILE A 38 26.54 14.99 -9.34
CA ILE A 38 25.19 14.60 -8.93
C ILE A 38 25.21 13.82 -7.61
N LEU A 39 26.13 12.86 -7.46
CA LEU A 39 26.27 12.08 -6.22
C LEU A 39 26.64 12.97 -5.04
N THR A 40 27.49 13.96 -5.27
CA THR A 40 27.87 14.94 -4.24
C THR A 40 26.70 15.85 -3.87
N GLU A 41 25.95 16.36 -4.86
CA GLU A 41 24.72 17.14 -4.61
C GLU A 41 23.67 16.37 -3.85
N MET A 42 23.54 15.05 -4.08
CA MET A 42 22.66 14.17 -3.33
C MET A 42 23.18 13.84 -1.93
N GLY A 43 24.39 14.25 -1.59
CA GLY A 43 25.05 13.97 -0.31
C GLY A 43 25.45 12.50 -0.14
N LEU A 44 25.58 11.75 -1.24
CA LEU A 44 25.95 10.33 -1.22
C LEU A 44 27.43 10.11 -0.92
N ARG A 45 28.26 11.14 -1.08
CA ARG A 45 29.69 11.14 -0.72
C ARG A 45 29.95 11.46 0.75
N ASP A 46 28.93 11.91 1.49
CA ASP A 46 29.05 12.15 2.92
C ASP A 46 29.17 10.81 3.70
N PRO A 47 29.81 10.79 4.89
CA PRO A 47 29.79 9.62 5.75
C PRO A 47 28.35 9.21 6.10
N ILE A 48 28.07 7.91 6.19
CA ILE A 48 26.72 7.34 6.33
C ILE A 48 25.96 7.89 7.55
N HIS A 49 26.64 8.15 8.66
CA HIS A 49 26.06 8.73 9.86
C HIS A 49 25.60 10.19 9.63
N VAL A 50 26.33 10.95 8.81
CA VAL A 50 25.95 12.31 8.42
C VAL A 50 24.72 12.29 7.51
N GLN A 51 24.70 11.37 6.54
CA GLN A 51 23.55 11.17 5.67
C GLN A 51 22.29 10.79 6.44
N LEU A 52 22.42 9.87 7.42
CA LEU A 52 21.32 9.45 8.28
C LEU A 52 20.82 10.61 9.15
N GLY A 53 21.73 11.40 9.73
CA GLY A 53 21.38 12.58 10.51
C GLY A 53 20.63 13.62 9.69
N LYS A 54 21.10 13.92 8.47
CA LYS A 54 20.41 14.81 7.52
C LYS A 54 19.02 14.28 7.18
N PHE A 55 18.92 12.98 6.87
CA PHE A 55 17.64 12.34 6.53
C PHE A 55 16.60 12.50 7.64
N TYR A 56 16.94 12.23 8.90
CA TYR A 56 15.99 12.39 10.00
C TYR A 56 15.66 13.85 10.28
N ARG A 57 16.65 14.74 10.21
CA ARG A 57 16.40 16.18 10.36
C ARG A 57 15.39 16.68 9.31
N ASP A 58 15.58 16.31 8.05
CA ASP A 58 14.71 16.74 6.96
C ASP A 58 13.31 16.10 7.11
N LEU A 59 13.25 14.83 7.49
CA LEU A 59 11.99 14.13 7.79
C LEU A 59 11.18 14.82 8.90
N PHE A 60 11.81 15.21 9.99
CA PHE A 60 11.16 15.92 11.10
C PHE A 60 10.72 17.35 10.71
N ASN A 61 11.41 17.97 9.78
CA ASN A 61 11.01 19.25 9.20
C ASN A 61 9.91 19.13 8.14
N GLY A 62 9.43 17.91 7.86
CA GLY A 62 8.42 17.64 6.82
C GLY A 62 8.97 17.67 5.39
N GLU A 63 10.27 17.66 5.23
CA GLU A 63 10.94 17.64 3.93
C GLU A 63 11.25 16.19 3.53
N LEU A 64 10.49 15.66 2.59
CA LEU A 64 10.69 14.30 2.05
C LEU A 64 11.75 14.25 0.93
N GLY A 65 12.39 15.39 0.62
CA GLY A 65 13.36 15.45 -0.47
C GLY A 65 12.74 15.48 -1.87
N ARG A 66 13.58 15.11 -2.85
CA ARG A 66 13.20 15.07 -4.28
C ARG A 66 13.26 13.64 -4.81
N SER A 67 12.38 13.32 -5.74
CA SER A 67 12.39 12.03 -6.43
C SER A 67 13.62 11.90 -7.33
N ILE A 68 14.25 10.75 -7.31
CA ILE A 68 15.46 10.45 -8.07
C ILE A 68 15.08 9.80 -9.41
N VAL A 69 14.32 8.71 -9.39
CA VAL A 69 14.02 7.88 -10.57
C VAL A 69 12.67 8.21 -11.20
N PHE A 70 11.58 8.19 -10.43
CA PHE A 70 10.21 8.24 -10.98
C PHE A 70 9.87 9.56 -11.68
N ARG A 71 10.22 10.70 -11.08
CA ARG A 71 10.11 12.06 -11.63
C ARG A 71 11.30 12.87 -11.14
N PRO A 72 12.43 12.81 -11.81
CA PRO A 72 13.67 13.42 -11.34
C PRO A 72 13.50 14.89 -10.97
N ARG A 73 14.10 15.28 -9.84
CA ARG A 73 14.11 16.64 -9.29
C ARG A 73 12.75 17.19 -8.80
N VAL A 74 11.64 16.42 -8.92
CA VAL A 74 10.34 16.84 -8.38
C VAL A 74 10.28 16.55 -6.87
N LYS A 75 9.79 17.49 -6.06
CA LYS A 75 9.58 17.27 -4.61
C LYS A 75 8.64 16.08 -4.39
N ILE A 76 9.03 15.12 -3.56
CA ILE A 76 8.26 13.91 -3.25
C ILE A 76 6.86 14.27 -2.74
N TRP A 77 6.74 15.32 -1.90
CA TRP A 77 5.44 15.79 -1.42
C TRP A 77 4.47 16.17 -2.55
N ARG A 78 4.96 16.78 -3.64
CA ARG A 78 4.12 17.12 -4.81
C ARG A 78 3.60 15.87 -5.53
N ILE A 79 4.32 14.76 -5.45
CA ILE A 79 3.91 13.47 -6.06
C ILE A 79 2.88 12.77 -5.19
N ILE A 80 3.05 12.80 -3.86
CA ILE A 80 2.23 12.07 -2.89
C ILE A 80 0.93 12.81 -2.56
N LYS A 81 1.00 14.12 -2.32
CA LYS A 81 -0.13 14.93 -1.88
C LYS A 81 -1.44 14.71 -2.67
N PRO A 82 -1.43 14.65 -4.01
CA PRO A 82 -2.66 14.41 -4.77
C PRO A 82 -3.26 13.00 -4.58
N LYS A 83 -2.47 12.04 -4.09
CA LYS A 83 -2.88 10.64 -3.91
C LYS A 83 -3.44 10.36 -2.52
N VAL A 84 -3.02 11.15 -1.52
CA VAL A 84 -3.44 10.98 -0.12
C VAL A 84 -4.96 10.99 0.05
N PRO A 85 -5.74 11.90 -0.52
CA PRO A 85 -7.19 11.92 -0.36
C PRO A 85 -7.86 10.63 -0.82
N TYR A 86 -7.41 10.09 -1.96
CA TYR A 86 -7.95 8.83 -2.49
C TYR A 86 -7.60 7.64 -1.60
N SER A 87 -6.37 7.57 -1.12
CA SER A 87 -5.95 6.50 -0.20
C SER A 87 -6.74 6.54 1.10
N LEU A 88 -6.97 7.73 1.66
CA LEU A 88 -7.79 7.90 2.87
C LEU A 88 -9.24 7.49 2.61
N TRP A 89 -9.81 7.91 1.48
CA TRP A 89 -11.17 7.54 1.13
C TRP A 89 -11.33 6.02 1.00
N PHE A 90 -10.44 5.35 0.27
CA PHE A 90 -10.46 3.90 0.14
C PHE A 90 -10.25 3.18 1.47
N GLY A 91 -9.37 3.70 2.32
CA GLY A 91 -9.17 3.17 3.67
C GLY A 91 -10.44 3.24 4.51
N VAL A 92 -11.08 4.42 4.57
CA VAL A 92 -12.33 4.62 5.32
C VAL A 92 -13.46 3.77 4.73
N ALA A 93 -13.65 3.78 3.41
CA ALA A 93 -14.67 2.98 2.74
C ALA A 93 -14.49 1.48 3.00
N SER A 94 -13.25 0.98 2.87
CA SER A 94 -12.92 -0.42 3.12
C SER A 94 -13.19 -0.83 4.57
N VAL A 95 -12.76 -0.04 5.54
CA VAL A 95 -13.02 -0.32 6.97
C VAL A 95 -14.52 -0.29 7.27
N THR A 96 -15.23 0.71 6.75
CA THR A 96 -16.69 0.83 6.95
C THR A 96 -17.43 -0.39 6.38
N LEU A 97 -17.12 -0.79 5.15
CA LEU A 97 -17.69 -2.00 4.54
C LEU A 97 -17.33 -3.25 5.34
N SER A 98 -16.10 -3.35 5.81
CA SER A 98 -15.65 -4.49 6.62
C SER A 98 -16.41 -4.62 7.93
N LEU A 99 -16.70 -3.52 8.60
CA LEU A 99 -17.50 -3.51 9.82
C LEU A 99 -18.98 -3.81 9.54
N LEU A 100 -19.57 -3.13 8.54
CA LEU A 100 -20.98 -3.28 8.19
C LEU A 100 -21.35 -4.68 7.73
N VAL A 101 -20.43 -5.39 7.09
CA VAL A 101 -20.68 -6.76 6.60
C VAL A 101 -20.08 -7.81 7.54
N GLY A 102 -18.86 -7.60 8.01
CA GLY A 102 -18.13 -8.58 8.81
C GLY A 102 -18.75 -8.82 10.18
N ILE A 103 -19.19 -7.77 10.88
CA ILE A 103 -19.82 -7.92 12.20
C ILE A 103 -21.15 -8.69 12.10
N PRO A 104 -22.13 -8.30 11.27
CA PRO A 104 -23.36 -9.08 11.11
C PRO A 104 -23.10 -10.51 10.65
N MET A 105 -22.17 -10.70 9.69
CA MET A 105 -21.79 -12.03 9.22
C MET A 105 -21.29 -12.92 10.37
N GLY A 106 -20.38 -12.41 11.22
CA GLY A 106 -19.88 -13.13 12.39
C GLY A 106 -20.97 -13.47 13.41
N LEU A 107 -21.91 -12.53 13.67
CA LEU A 107 -23.06 -12.75 14.55
C LEU A 107 -23.97 -13.87 14.00
N PHE A 108 -24.28 -13.85 12.70
CA PHE A 108 -25.08 -14.90 12.07
C PHE A 108 -24.38 -16.26 12.08
N MET A 109 -23.07 -16.28 11.83
CA MET A 109 -22.27 -17.51 11.94
C MET A 109 -22.32 -18.08 13.36
N ALA A 110 -22.19 -17.24 14.39
CA ALA A 110 -22.28 -17.65 15.79
C ALA A 110 -23.66 -18.21 16.13
N ARG A 111 -24.74 -17.53 15.72
CA ARG A 111 -26.14 -18.00 15.94
C ARG A 111 -26.45 -19.31 15.20
N CYS A 112 -25.85 -19.51 14.04
CA CYS A 112 -26.05 -20.69 13.20
C CYS A 112 -24.90 -21.70 13.30
N LYS A 113 -24.21 -21.75 14.44
CA LYS A 113 -23.07 -22.63 14.68
C LYS A 113 -23.35 -24.07 14.23
N GLY A 114 -22.44 -24.61 13.40
CA GLY A 114 -22.56 -25.97 12.85
C GLY A 114 -23.58 -26.14 11.73
N LYS A 115 -24.30 -25.07 11.33
CA LYS A 115 -25.24 -25.08 10.18
C LYS A 115 -24.54 -24.61 8.91
N TRP A 116 -25.24 -24.73 7.77
CA TRP A 116 -24.72 -24.40 6.44
C TRP A 116 -24.14 -22.97 6.34
N PHE A 117 -24.78 -21.97 6.98
CA PHE A 117 -24.31 -20.59 6.94
C PHE A 117 -22.96 -20.43 7.65
N ASP A 118 -22.79 -21.10 8.79
CA ASP A 118 -21.52 -21.11 9.52
C ASP A 118 -20.42 -21.81 8.70
N SER A 119 -20.75 -22.90 8.02
CA SER A 119 -19.81 -23.60 7.14
C SER A 119 -19.39 -22.75 5.95
N LEU A 120 -20.33 -22.05 5.29
CA LEU A 120 -20.03 -21.13 4.18
C LEU A 120 -19.17 -19.95 4.63
N GLY A 121 -19.54 -19.32 5.76
CA GLY A 121 -18.75 -18.23 6.33
C GLY A 121 -17.34 -18.64 6.71
N SER A 122 -17.20 -19.84 7.31
CA SER A 122 -15.89 -20.41 7.62
C SER A 122 -15.07 -20.70 6.37
N GLY A 123 -15.70 -21.24 5.33
CA GLY A 123 -15.06 -21.44 4.01
C GLY A 123 -14.56 -20.14 3.41
N TYR A 124 -15.39 -19.08 3.45
CA TYR A 124 -14.98 -17.75 3.02
C TYR A 124 -13.77 -17.21 3.80
N ILE A 125 -13.78 -17.31 5.13
CA ILE A 125 -12.68 -16.87 5.99
C ILE A 125 -11.40 -17.63 5.65
N VAL A 126 -11.47 -18.96 5.49
CA VAL A 126 -10.32 -19.79 5.13
C VAL A 126 -9.80 -19.38 3.74
N LEU A 127 -10.68 -19.22 2.76
CA LEU A 127 -10.30 -18.84 1.39
C LEU A 127 -9.55 -17.52 1.37
N ILE A 128 -10.12 -16.47 2.00
CA ILE A 128 -9.52 -15.13 2.00
C ILE A 128 -8.18 -15.10 2.76
N ASN A 129 -8.05 -15.86 3.84
CA ASN A 129 -6.81 -15.91 4.62
C ASN A 129 -5.73 -16.79 3.97
N SER A 130 -6.09 -17.74 3.13
CA SER A 130 -5.15 -18.65 2.47
C SER A 130 -4.60 -18.09 1.16
N VAL A 131 -5.34 -17.17 0.52
CA VAL A 131 -4.94 -16.59 -0.77
C VAL A 131 -4.31 -15.22 -0.55
N PRO A 132 -3.12 -14.93 -1.11
CA PRO A 132 -2.54 -13.59 -1.04
C PRO A 132 -3.51 -12.53 -1.58
N ALA A 133 -3.66 -11.42 -0.85
CA ALA A 133 -4.62 -10.36 -1.19
C ALA A 133 -4.48 -9.85 -2.63
N ALA A 134 -3.25 -9.70 -3.12
CA ALA A 134 -2.98 -9.26 -4.48
C ALA A 134 -3.63 -10.17 -5.55
N VAL A 135 -3.73 -11.48 -5.27
CA VAL A 135 -4.29 -12.45 -6.20
C VAL A 135 -5.80 -12.23 -6.36
N TYR A 136 -6.57 -12.26 -5.26
CA TYR A 136 -8.01 -12.06 -5.38
C TYR A 136 -8.38 -10.62 -5.79
N TYR A 137 -7.55 -9.60 -5.46
CA TYR A 137 -7.74 -8.25 -6.00
C TYR A 137 -7.63 -8.25 -7.53
N LEU A 138 -6.63 -8.92 -8.08
CA LEU A 138 -6.45 -9.04 -9.53
C LEU A 138 -7.65 -9.75 -10.19
N PHE A 139 -8.08 -10.88 -9.60
CA PHE A 139 -9.25 -11.62 -10.11
C PHE A 139 -10.51 -10.77 -10.10
N ILE A 140 -10.78 -10.03 -9.03
CA ILE A 140 -11.93 -9.13 -8.94
C ILE A 140 -11.83 -8.04 -10.01
N GLN A 141 -10.67 -7.42 -10.17
CA GLN A 141 -10.48 -6.37 -11.19
C GLN A 141 -10.67 -6.91 -12.61
N LEU A 142 -10.17 -8.09 -12.92
CA LEU A 142 -10.28 -8.66 -14.27
C LEU A 142 -11.69 -9.17 -14.59
N TYR A 143 -12.24 -10.01 -13.73
CA TYR A 143 -13.48 -10.74 -14.03
C TYR A 143 -14.72 -9.95 -13.61
N LEU A 144 -14.72 -9.35 -12.42
CA LEU A 144 -15.89 -8.65 -11.93
C LEU A 144 -16.10 -7.30 -12.65
N SER A 145 -15.01 -6.64 -13.11
CA SER A 145 -15.13 -5.43 -13.93
C SER A 145 -15.88 -5.71 -15.22
N SER A 146 -15.54 -6.80 -15.90
CA SER A 146 -16.20 -7.23 -17.12
C SER A 146 -17.66 -7.64 -16.88
N ALA A 147 -17.91 -8.47 -15.86
CA ALA A 147 -19.23 -8.98 -15.53
C ALA A 147 -20.21 -7.88 -15.12
N LEU A 148 -19.76 -6.89 -14.35
CA LEU A 148 -20.57 -5.78 -13.85
C LEU A 148 -20.51 -4.53 -14.74
N ARG A 149 -19.76 -4.58 -15.85
CA ARG A 149 -19.50 -3.43 -16.74
C ARG A 149 -18.93 -2.22 -16.00
N LEU A 150 -18.11 -2.45 -14.98
CA LEU A 150 -17.43 -1.42 -14.19
C LEU A 150 -16.04 -1.14 -14.79
N PRO A 151 -15.52 0.09 -14.65
CA PRO A 151 -14.17 0.40 -15.09
C PRO A 151 -13.14 -0.46 -14.35
N MET A 152 -12.26 -1.12 -15.09
CA MET A 152 -11.19 -1.96 -14.54
C MET A 152 -10.13 -1.13 -13.79
N LEU A 153 -9.79 0.04 -14.34
CA LEU A 153 -8.78 0.93 -13.76
C LEU A 153 -9.46 2.07 -13.00
N PHE A 154 -8.82 2.45 -11.90
CA PHE A 154 -9.25 3.59 -11.12
C PHE A 154 -9.08 4.90 -11.92
N ASP A 155 -10.16 5.66 -12.01
CA ASP A 155 -10.21 7.01 -12.56
C ASP A 155 -10.96 7.90 -11.58
N ALA A 156 -10.26 8.91 -11.05
CA ALA A 156 -10.84 9.85 -10.07
C ALA A 156 -12.09 10.59 -10.57
N ARG A 157 -12.26 10.71 -11.90
CA ARG A 157 -13.38 11.39 -12.55
C ARG A 157 -14.62 10.49 -12.70
N LYS A 158 -14.47 9.17 -12.51
CA LYS A 158 -15.53 8.20 -12.73
C LYS A 158 -15.90 7.50 -11.43
N PRO A 159 -16.97 7.89 -10.73
CA PRO A 159 -17.38 7.27 -9.45
C PRO A 159 -17.51 5.75 -9.53
N ALA A 160 -17.97 5.21 -10.67
CA ALA A 160 -18.07 3.77 -10.87
C ALA A 160 -16.74 3.02 -10.74
N SER A 161 -15.59 3.68 -11.01
CA SER A 161 -14.27 3.08 -10.89
C SER A 161 -13.80 2.91 -9.44
N TRP A 162 -14.52 3.50 -8.49
CA TRP A 162 -14.18 3.46 -7.07
C TRP A 162 -14.72 2.21 -6.37
N VAL A 163 -15.75 1.59 -6.97
CA VAL A 163 -16.48 0.47 -6.36
C VAL A 163 -15.60 -0.77 -6.20
N LEU A 164 -14.98 -1.23 -7.29
CA LEU A 164 -14.19 -2.46 -7.26
C LEU A 164 -13.01 -2.40 -6.29
N PRO A 165 -12.18 -1.33 -6.28
CA PRO A 165 -11.10 -1.23 -5.31
C PRO A 165 -11.60 -1.21 -3.85
N ALA A 166 -12.69 -0.46 -3.55
CA ALA A 166 -13.24 -0.40 -2.21
C ALA A 166 -13.75 -1.76 -1.72
N VAL A 167 -14.49 -2.48 -2.58
CA VAL A 167 -14.98 -3.83 -2.28
C VAL A 167 -13.83 -4.81 -2.14
N SER A 168 -12.87 -4.82 -3.05
CA SER A 168 -11.72 -5.72 -3.00
C SER A 168 -10.94 -5.55 -1.69
N MET A 169 -10.66 -4.31 -1.29
CA MET A 169 -9.93 -4.01 -0.06
C MET A 169 -10.70 -4.37 1.20
N SER A 170 -12.04 -4.42 1.17
CA SER A 170 -12.86 -4.77 2.33
C SER A 170 -12.92 -6.26 2.63
N LEU A 171 -12.64 -7.14 1.65
CA LEU A 171 -12.84 -8.59 1.80
C LEU A 171 -12.02 -9.20 2.95
N SER A 172 -10.75 -8.84 3.06
CA SER A 172 -9.91 -9.32 4.17
C SER A 172 -10.39 -8.80 5.52
N GLY A 173 -10.85 -7.54 5.57
CA GLY A 173 -11.45 -6.96 6.77
C GLY A 173 -12.76 -7.64 7.17
N ILE A 174 -13.63 -7.93 6.20
CA ILE A 174 -14.87 -8.71 6.43
C ILE A 174 -14.54 -10.07 7.05
N ALA A 175 -13.60 -10.81 6.46
CA ALA A 175 -13.17 -12.11 6.97
C ALA A 175 -12.60 -11.99 8.40
N TYR A 176 -11.78 -10.98 8.65
CA TYR A 176 -11.20 -10.72 9.96
C TYR A 176 -12.26 -10.45 11.03
N TYR A 177 -13.16 -9.48 10.81
CA TYR A 177 -14.20 -9.14 11.80
C TYR A 177 -15.19 -10.29 11.98
N ALA A 178 -15.61 -10.96 10.91
CA ALA A 178 -16.49 -12.13 11.01
C ALA A 178 -15.89 -13.24 11.84
N MET A 179 -14.62 -13.56 11.63
CA MET A 179 -13.88 -14.58 12.39
C MET A 179 -13.84 -14.24 13.89
N TRP A 180 -13.46 -12.98 14.22
CA TRP A 180 -13.33 -12.58 15.62
C TRP A 180 -14.67 -12.51 16.32
N VAL A 181 -15.69 -11.91 15.70
CA VAL A 181 -17.04 -11.85 16.28
C VAL A 181 -17.58 -13.27 16.52
N ARG A 182 -17.47 -14.17 15.52
CA ARG A 182 -17.86 -15.57 15.71
C ARG A 182 -17.11 -16.23 16.87
N ARG A 183 -15.81 -16.02 16.98
CA ARG A 183 -14.97 -16.63 18.02
C ARG A 183 -15.34 -16.19 19.43
N TYR A 184 -15.68 -14.92 19.59
CA TYR A 184 -16.05 -14.36 20.91
C TYR A 184 -17.50 -14.58 21.30
N MET A 185 -18.39 -14.91 20.35
CA MET A 185 -19.81 -15.11 20.59
C MET A 185 -20.19 -16.59 20.76
N VAL A 186 -19.28 -17.52 20.55
CA VAL A 186 -19.44 -18.98 20.63
C VAL A 186 -18.68 -19.54 21.81
#